data_2e1c5113d5f6358217822ad38e09feaa
#
_entry.id   2e1c5113d5f6358217822ad38e09feaa
#
_cell.length_a   1.000
_cell.length_b   1.000
_cell.length_c   1.000
_cell.angle_alpha   90.00
_cell.angle_beta   90.00
_cell.angle_gamma   90.00
#
_symmetry.space_group_name_H-M   'P 1'
#
loop_
_entity.id
_entity.type
_entity.pdbx_description
1 polymer ?
#
loop_
_entity_poly.entity_id
_entity_poly.type
_entity_poly.pdbx_seq_one_letter_code
_entity_poly.pdbx_strand_id
1 'polypeptide(L)'
;FDKCNDPDYIISSISDFILLLNKNSRAACMPIAGSLADATSSQTMSWITGFPSRVKFNGKSFFHDRSICDSQEIIRNRNTDLAIHISTVNHNKVELNDKIKNIFIGHINSTFNIKPDIFIPVGNPGIDHRGIMFRTDNVVSVLLDKIREIELLSTQDVMNMLSEVDNL
;
A
#
# COMPACT_ATOMS: atom_id res chain seq x y z
N PHE A 1 -14.38 5.48 -5.07
CA PHE A 1 -14.40 5.46 -6.55
C PHE A 1 -14.46 4.04 -7.13
N ASP A 2 -13.95 3.00 -6.47
CA ASP A 2 -13.93 1.62 -6.98
C ASP A 2 -15.32 1.05 -7.33
N LYS A 3 -16.39 1.65 -6.80
CA LYS A 3 -17.79 1.27 -7.08
C LYS A 3 -18.51 2.21 -8.06
N CYS A 4 -17.81 3.17 -8.65
CA CYS A 4 -18.37 4.10 -9.61
C CYS A 4 -18.17 3.61 -11.03
N ASN A 5 -19.19 3.74 -11.88
CA ASN A 5 -19.09 3.30 -13.28
C ASN A 5 -18.11 4.14 -14.09
N ASP A 6 -17.99 5.45 -13.77
CA ASP A 6 -17.14 6.39 -14.49
C ASP A 6 -16.31 7.27 -13.54
N PRO A 7 -15.32 6.68 -12.82
CA PRO A 7 -14.54 7.41 -11.81
C PRO A 7 -13.73 8.57 -12.41
N ASP A 8 -13.25 8.44 -13.64
CA ASP A 8 -12.44 9.46 -14.30
C ASP A 8 -13.27 10.73 -14.62
N TYR A 9 -14.53 10.57 -15.02
CA TYR A 9 -15.43 11.70 -15.22
C TYR A 9 -15.75 12.44 -13.93
N ILE A 10 -15.93 11.70 -12.83
CA ILE A 10 -16.19 12.30 -11.51
C ILE A 10 -14.97 13.13 -11.07
N ILE A 11 -13.77 12.57 -11.19
CA ILE A 11 -12.53 13.25 -10.83
C ILE A 11 -12.31 14.50 -11.69
N SER A 12 -12.52 14.39 -13.00
CA SER A 12 -12.43 15.52 -13.91
C SER A 12 -13.43 16.62 -13.56
N SER A 13 -14.70 16.26 -13.33
CA SER A 13 -15.76 17.22 -12.96
C SER A 13 -15.46 17.94 -11.64
N ILE A 14 -14.91 17.22 -10.64
CA ILE A 14 -14.49 17.83 -9.37
C ILE A 14 -13.32 18.81 -9.64
N SER A 15 -12.36 18.43 -10.45
CA SER A 15 -11.22 19.28 -10.80
C SER A 15 -11.67 20.55 -11.50
N ASP A 16 -12.58 20.45 -12.49
CA ASP A 16 -13.14 21.58 -13.20
C ASP A 16 -13.93 22.50 -12.28
N PHE A 17 -14.69 21.93 -11.35
CA PHE A 17 -15.43 22.69 -10.36
C PHE A 17 -14.49 23.48 -9.43
N ILE A 18 -13.41 22.85 -8.94
CA ILE A 18 -12.41 23.55 -8.12
C ILE A 18 -11.71 24.66 -8.90
N LEU A 19 -11.38 24.41 -10.17
CA LEU A 19 -10.81 25.44 -11.05
C LEU A 19 -11.77 26.62 -11.25
N LEU A 20 -13.06 26.35 -11.41
CA LEU A 20 -14.08 27.39 -11.53
C LEU A 20 -14.18 28.24 -10.24
N LEU A 21 -14.19 27.60 -9.08
CA LEU A 21 -14.22 28.30 -7.80
C LEU A 21 -12.97 29.17 -7.59
N ASN A 22 -11.82 28.71 -8.02
CA ASN A 22 -10.55 29.44 -7.91
C ASN A 22 -10.47 30.70 -8.79
N LYS A 23 -11.44 30.95 -9.68
CA LYS A 23 -11.52 32.24 -10.42
C LYS A 23 -11.86 33.41 -9.51
N ASN A 24 -12.66 33.16 -8.46
CA ASN A 24 -13.19 34.22 -7.60
C ASN A 24 -12.85 34.05 -6.11
N SER A 25 -12.38 32.86 -5.71
CA SER A 25 -12.06 32.54 -4.32
C SER A 25 -10.97 31.45 -4.27
N ARG A 26 -10.39 31.23 -3.10
CA ARG A 26 -9.46 30.11 -2.91
C ARG A 26 -10.27 28.85 -2.55
N ALA A 27 -10.16 27.82 -3.37
CA ALA A 27 -10.76 26.53 -3.15
C ALA A 27 -9.72 25.40 -3.32
N ALA A 28 -9.86 24.36 -2.54
CA ALA A 28 -9.04 23.16 -2.63
C ALA A 28 -9.92 21.92 -2.43
N CYS A 29 -9.51 20.80 -3.01
CA CYS A 29 -10.10 19.51 -2.78
C CYS A 29 -9.14 18.65 -1.97
N MET A 30 -9.63 17.99 -0.94
CA MET A 30 -8.86 17.01 -0.17
C MET A 30 -9.42 15.62 -0.47
N PRO A 31 -8.76 14.83 -1.32
CA PRO A 31 -9.15 13.45 -1.53
C PRO A 31 -8.86 12.64 -0.26
N ILE A 32 -9.84 11.85 0.18
CA ILE A 32 -9.67 10.96 1.32
C ILE A 32 -9.33 9.56 0.79
N ALA A 33 -8.23 9.01 1.26
CA ALA A 33 -7.79 7.67 0.90
C ALA A 33 -8.78 6.60 1.39
N GLY A 34 -8.88 5.50 0.65
CA GLY A 34 -9.83 4.43 0.93
C GLY A 34 -9.44 3.55 2.11
N SER A 35 -8.16 3.50 2.48
CA SER A 35 -7.67 2.72 3.62
C SER A 35 -6.54 3.43 4.36
N LEU A 36 -6.20 2.88 5.53
CA LEU A 36 -5.07 3.35 6.34
C LEU A 36 -3.76 3.18 5.57
N ALA A 37 -2.92 4.21 5.59
CA ALA A 37 -1.62 4.28 4.92
C ALA A 37 -1.63 4.28 3.38
N ASP A 38 -2.78 4.30 2.70
CA ASP A 38 -2.84 4.39 1.23
C ASP A 38 -2.09 5.61 0.70
N ALA A 39 -2.29 6.78 1.31
CA ALA A 39 -1.58 7.99 0.93
C ALA A 39 -0.07 7.83 1.08
N THR A 40 0.39 7.22 2.17
CA THR A 40 1.82 7.00 2.44
C THR A 40 2.44 6.04 1.43
N SER A 41 1.81 4.91 1.16
CA SER A 41 2.33 3.94 0.19
C SER A 41 2.31 4.49 -1.24
N SER A 42 1.25 5.20 -1.64
CA SER A 42 1.15 5.83 -2.96
C SER A 42 2.21 6.91 -3.18
N GLN A 43 2.44 7.77 -2.19
CA GLN A 43 3.47 8.82 -2.27
C GLN A 43 4.87 8.21 -2.33
N THR A 44 5.16 7.24 -1.46
CA THR A 44 6.46 6.55 -1.46
C THR A 44 6.71 5.82 -2.77
N MET A 45 5.71 5.12 -3.28
CA MET A 45 5.80 4.42 -4.56
C MET A 45 6.04 5.41 -5.71
N SER A 46 5.35 6.56 -5.71
CA SER A 46 5.55 7.62 -6.72
C SER A 46 6.96 8.18 -6.72
N TRP A 47 7.57 8.35 -5.54
CA TRP A 47 8.95 8.84 -5.44
C TRP A 47 9.99 7.84 -5.95
N ILE A 48 9.75 6.55 -5.71
CA ILE A 48 10.68 5.48 -6.09
C ILE A 48 10.54 5.13 -7.57
N THR A 49 9.31 5.06 -8.09
CA THR A 49 9.01 4.46 -9.39
C THR A 49 8.49 5.45 -10.43
N GLY A 50 8.04 6.63 -10.00
CA GLY A 50 7.30 7.59 -10.82
C GLY A 50 5.79 7.32 -10.90
N PHE A 51 5.28 6.26 -10.25
CA PHE A 51 3.88 5.84 -10.30
C PHE A 51 3.33 5.53 -8.91
N PRO A 52 2.05 5.86 -8.62
CA PRO A 52 1.49 5.74 -7.26
C PRO A 52 1.20 4.30 -6.82
N SER A 53 0.91 3.40 -7.75
CA SER A 53 0.57 1.99 -7.48
C SER A 53 0.52 1.20 -8.79
N ARG A 54 0.21 -0.10 -8.73
CA ARG A 54 0.07 -0.98 -9.91
C ARG A 54 1.30 -0.91 -10.81
N VAL A 55 2.45 -1.11 -10.19
CA VAL A 55 3.75 -1.02 -10.86
C VAL A 55 4.31 -2.42 -11.06
N LYS A 56 4.77 -2.69 -12.26
CA LYS A 56 5.55 -3.87 -12.61
C LYS A 56 7.01 -3.48 -12.81
N PHE A 57 7.91 -4.25 -12.24
CA PHE A 57 9.35 -4.12 -12.44
C PHE A 57 9.87 -5.30 -13.26
N ASN A 58 10.63 -5.03 -14.30
CA ASN A 58 11.19 -6.04 -15.20
C ASN A 58 12.71 -6.19 -15.07
N GLY A 59 13.28 -5.72 -13.96
CA GLY A 59 14.73 -5.73 -13.69
C GLY A 59 15.48 -4.53 -14.29
N LYS A 60 14.87 -3.71 -15.13
CA LYS A 60 15.48 -2.54 -15.78
C LYS A 60 14.67 -1.26 -15.62
N SER A 61 13.35 -1.37 -15.71
CA SER A 61 12.44 -0.23 -15.66
C SER A 61 11.16 -0.56 -14.92
N PHE A 62 10.51 0.47 -14.41
CA PHE A 62 9.17 0.39 -13.86
C PHE A 62 8.16 0.62 -14.98
N PHE A 63 7.09 -0.15 -14.95
CA PHE A 63 5.97 -0.05 -15.87
C PHE A 63 4.68 0.05 -15.07
N HIS A 64 3.81 0.97 -15.44
CA HIS A 64 2.51 1.16 -14.82
C HIS A 64 1.42 0.96 -15.85
N ASP A 65 0.46 0.12 -15.52
CA ASP A 65 -0.78 -0.03 -16.26
C ASP A 65 -1.87 -0.47 -15.29
N ARG A 66 -2.98 0.24 -15.33
CA ARG A 66 -4.07 0.06 -14.36
C ARG A 66 -4.75 -1.31 -14.45
N SER A 67 -4.78 -1.90 -15.62
CA SER A 67 -5.43 -3.20 -15.89
C SER A 67 -4.44 -4.37 -15.82
N ILE A 68 -3.25 -4.20 -16.39
CA ILE A 68 -2.26 -5.28 -16.50
C ILE A 68 -1.49 -5.48 -15.18
N CYS A 69 -1.27 -4.39 -14.43
CA CYS A 69 -0.52 -4.41 -13.18
C CYS A 69 -1.42 -4.47 -11.93
N ASP A 70 -2.69 -4.86 -12.08
CA ASP A 70 -3.58 -5.07 -10.94
C ASP A 70 -3.21 -6.38 -10.22
N SER A 71 -2.70 -6.26 -8.99
CA SER A 71 -2.26 -7.41 -8.21
C SER A 71 -3.39 -8.40 -7.92
N GLN A 72 -4.62 -7.93 -7.71
CA GLN A 72 -5.75 -8.80 -7.46
C GLN A 72 -6.13 -9.61 -8.70
N GLU A 73 -6.09 -8.99 -9.88
CA GLU A 73 -6.33 -9.69 -11.15
C GLU A 73 -5.21 -10.68 -11.47
N ILE A 74 -3.95 -10.30 -11.22
CA ILE A 74 -2.79 -11.18 -11.40
C ILE A 74 -2.92 -12.43 -10.52
N ILE A 75 -3.26 -12.26 -9.25
CA ILE A 75 -3.46 -13.34 -8.29
C ILE A 75 -4.67 -14.20 -8.67
N ARG A 76 -5.79 -13.58 -9.05
CA ARG A 76 -7.02 -14.28 -9.45
C ARG A 76 -6.80 -15.15 -10.69
N ASN A 77 -6.10 -14.61 -11.67
CA ASN A 77 -5.81 -15.28 -12.94
C ASN A 77 -4.59 -16.22 -12.87
N ARG A 78 -3.95 -16.38 -11.71
CA ARG A 78 -2.77 -17.21 -11.49
C ARG A 78 -1.60 -16.87 -12.40
N ASN A 79 -1.41 -15.60 -12.68
CA ASN A 79 -0.28 -15.11 -13.48
C ASN A 79 0.95 -14.84 -12.60
N THR A 80 1.03 -15.51 -11.44
CA THR A 80 2.15 -15.45 -10.49
C THR A 80 2.26 -16.76 -9.72
N ASP A 81 3.46 -17.11 -9.31
CA ASP A 81 3.76 -18.31 -8.51
C ASP A 81 3.72 -18.01 -7.00
N LEU A 82 3.95 -16.75 -6.63
CA LEU A 82 4.07 -16.29 -5.27
C LEU A 82 3.38 -14.93 -5.11
N ALA A 83 2.65 -14.76 -4.02
CA ALA A 83 2.15 -13.47 -3.55
C ALA A 83 2.74 -13.14 -2.18
N ILE A 84 3.29 -11.92 -2.04
CA ILE A 84 3.73 -11.38 -0.76
C ILE A 84 2.75 -10.29 -0.35
N HIS A 85 2.06 -10.52 0.75
CA HIS A 85 1.10 -9.58 1.32
C HIS A 85 1.73 -8.86 2.50
N ILE A 86 1.71 -7.53 2.48
CA ILE A 86 2.23 -6.70 3.58
C ILE A 86 1.10 -5.86 4.14
N SER A 87 0.74 -6.07 5.41
CA SER A 87 -0.30 -5.32 6.10
C SER A 87 -0.03 -5.23 7.60
N THR A 88 0.53 -4.11 8.03
CA THR A 88 0.95 -3.90 9.42
C THR A 88 -0.08 -3.18 10.29
N VAL A 89 -0.92 -2.35 9.69
CA VAL A 89 -1.83 -1.45 10.42
C VAL A 89 -3.26 -1.99 10.47
N ASN A 90 -3.67 -2.77 9.47
CA ASN A 90 -5.04 -3.26 9.34
C ASN A 90 -5.12 -4.74 9.71
N HIS A 91 -6.02 -5.09 10.65
CA HIS A 91 -6.26 -6.47 11.07
C HIS A 91 -7.46 -7.11 10.38
N ASN A 92 -8.00 -6.49 9.35
CA ASN A 92 -9.12 -7.07 8.61
C ASN A 92 -8.75 -8.45 8.08
N LYS A 93 -9.78 -9.26 7.87
CA LYS A 93 -9.60 -10.57 7.26
C LYS A 93 -8.92 -10.44 5.90
N VAL A 94 -7.77 -11.08 5.77
CA VAL A 94 -7.01 -11.11 4.52
C VAL A 94 -7.51 -12.27 3.67
N GLU A 95 -7.87 -11.98 2.42
CA GLU A 95 -8.27 -13.00 1.46
C GLU A 95 -7.07 -13.44 0.65
N LEU A 96 -6.68 -14.69 0.85
CA LEU A 96 -5.58 -15.35 0.15
C LEU A 96 -6.12 -16.32 -0.90
N ASN A 97 -5.36 -16.56 -1.96
CA ASN A 97 -5.68 -17.54 -2.99
C ASN A 97 -4.95 -18.86 -2.68
N ASP A 98 -5.69 -19.95 -2.52
CA ASP A 98 -5.19 -21.30 -2.19
C ASP A 98 -4.37 -21.96 -3.31
N LYS A 99 -4.36 -21.38 -4.50
CA LYS A 99 -3.74 -21.95 -5.71
C LYS A 99 -2.35 -21.40 -6.02
N ILE A 100 -1.88 -20.45 -5.22
CA ILE A 100 -0.55 -19.86 -5.31
C ILE A 100 0.09 -19.86 -3.93
N LYS A 101 1.41 -19.74 -3.87
CA LYS A 101 2.11 -19.58 -2.60
C LYS A 101 1.87 -18.21 -2.02
N ASN A 102 1.61 -18.14 -0.70
CA ASN A 102 1.32 -16.89 0.00
C ASN A 102 2.27 -16.69 1.18
N ILE A 103 2.99 -15.57 1.15
CA ILE A 103 3.73 -15.06 2.29
C ILE A 103 2.96 -13.86 2.83
N PHE A 104 2.70 -13.85 4.12
CA PHE A 104 2.09 -12.70 4.78
C PHE A 104 3.05 -12.12 5.81
N ILE A 105 3.34 -10.83 5.67
CA ILE A 105 4.13 -10.02 6.61
C ILE A 105 3.20 -8.98 7.20
N GLY A 106 2.91 -9.05 8.49
CA GLY A 106 1.93 -8.13 9.04
C GLY A 106 1.60 -8.32 10.50
N HIS A 107 0.49 -7.71 10.90
CA HIS A 107 0.08 -7.66 12.30
C HIS A 107 -0.19 -9.07 12.86
N ILE A 108 0.25 -9.31 14.10
CA ILE A 108 0.15 -10.62 14.75
C ILE A 108 -1.30 -11.12 14.88
N ASN A 109 -2.27 -10.24 15.01
CA ASN A 109 -3.69 -10.56 15.11
C ASN A 109 -4.42 -10.59 13.77
N SER A 110 -3.71 -10.62 12.65
CA SER A 110 -4.34 -10.74 11.34
C SER A 110 -5.07 -12.07 11.21
N THR A 111 -6.25 -12.03 10.59
CA THR A 111 -7.08 -13.22 10.34
C THR A 111 -7.12 -13.51 8.85
N PHE A 112 -7.24 -14.78 8.48
CA PHE A 112 -7.16 -15.23 7.10
C PHE A 112 -8.38 -16.11 6.76
N ASN A 113 -8.75 -16.13 5.47
CA ASN A 113 -9.70 -17.13 4.95
C ASN A 113 -9.05 -18.52 4.88
N ILE A 114 -7.75 -18.57 4.52
CA ILE A 114 -6.90 -19.78 4.53
C ILE A 114 -5.56 -19.41 5.17
N LYS A 115 -4.87 -20.37 5.76
CA LYS A 115 -3.56 -20.14 6.36
C LYS A 115 -2.53 -19.82 5.27
N PRO A 116 -1.73 -18.74 5.39
CA PRO A 116 -0.62 -18.49 4.47
C PRO A 116 0.46 -19.57 4.59
N ASP A 117 1.23 -19.81 3.53
CA ASP A 117 2.36 -20.75 3.57
C ASP A 117 3.42 -20.29 4.58
N ILE A 118 3.67 -18.97 4.62
CA ILE A 118 4.57 -18.34 5.60
C ILE A 118 3.87 -17.12 6.20
N PHE A 119 3.88 -17.03 7.52
CA PHE A 119 3.41 -15.86 8.25
C PHE A 119 4.56 -15.29 9.08
N ILE A 120 4.91 -14.03 8.83
CA ILE A 120 5.93 -13.28 9.56
C ILE A 120 5.24 -12.14 10.31
N PRO A 121 5.03 -12.28 11.63
CA PRO A 121 4.45 -11.22 12.43
C PRO A 121 5.45 -10.08 12.61
N VAL A 122 4.98 -8.85 12.42
CA VAL A 122 5.77 -7.62 12.58
C VAL A 122 5.04 -6.61 13.45
N GLY A 123 5.80 -5.69 14.03
CA GLY A 123 5.26 -4.59 14.82
C GLY A 123 4.66 -3.49 13.95
N ASN A 124 3.77 -2.69 14.54
CA ASN A 124 3.14 -1.56 13.89
C ASN A 124 4.05 -0.34 13.85
N PRO A 125 4.25 0.30 12.70
CA PRO A 125 4.95 1.57 12.61
C PRO A 125 4.16 2.65 13.37
N GLY A 126 4.88 3.48 14.14
CA GLY A 126 4.27 4.54 14.97
C GLY A 126 3.66 4.07 16.28
N ILE A 127 3.78 2.78 16.62
CA ILE A 127 3.40 2.20 17.90
C ILE A 127 4.55 1.37 18.45
N ASP A 128 4.94 0.34 17.74
CA ASP A 128 5.98 -0.63 18.13
C ASP A 128 7.37 -0.23 17.61
N HIS A 129 7.41 0.50 16.52
CA HIS A 129 8.61 1.00 15.85
C HIS A 129 8.39 2.43 15.38
N ARG A 130 9.48 3.17 15.16
CA ARG A 130 9.40 4.45 14.47
C ARG A 130 8.86 4.25 13.05
N GLY A 131 8.11 5.23 12.56
CA GLY A 131 7.56 5.22 11.23
C GLY A 131 7.42 6.63 10.67
N ILE A 132 7.15 6.70 9.38
CA ILE A 132 6.80 7.96 8.71
C ILE A 132 5.45 7.75 8.03
N MET A 133 4.57 8.70 8.20
CA MET A 133 3.25 8.67 7.57
C MET A 133 2.94 10.03 6.94
N PHE A 134 2.34 10.01 5.76
CA PHE A 134 1.76 11.23 5.21
C PHE A 134 0.43 11.54 5.90
N ARG A 135 0.27 12.81 6.27
CA ARG A 135 -1.00 13.31 6.76
C ARG A 135 -2.06 13.16 5.66
N THR A 136 -3.33 12.99 6.04
CA THR A 136 -4.44 12.71 5.11
C THR A 136 -4.59 13.76 3.98
N ASP A 137 -4.16 14.99 4.21
CA ASP A 137 -4.16 16.07 3.21
C ASP A 137 -2.95 16.02 2.26
N ASN A 138 -2.04 15.08 2.42
CA ASN A 138 -0.80 14.91 1.64
C ASN A 138 0.15 16.12 1.63
N VAL A 139 0.00 17.06 2.56
CA VAL A 139 0.83 18.28 2.61
C VAL A 139 2.15 18.04 3.34
N VAL A 140 2.13 17.23 4.38
CA VAL A 140 3.31 16.96 5.22
C VAL A 140 3.46 15.48 5.53
N SER A 141 4.70 15.05 5.68
CA SER A 141 5.04 13.79 6.34
C SER A 141 5.21 14.02 7.84
N VAL A 142 4.74 13.07 8.62
CA VAL A 142 4.80 13.09 10.09
C VAL A 142 5.68 11.93 10.54
N LEU A 143 6.69 12.23 11.35
CA LEU A 143 7.45 11.21 12.04
C LEU A 143 6.63 10.67 13.21
N LEU A 144 6.46 9.38 13.25
CA LEU A 144 5.77 8.68 14.33
C LEU A 144 6.81 8.01 15.20
N ASP A 145 6.78 8.34 16.48
CA ASP A 145 7.69 7.73 17.47
C ASP A 145 7.16 6.38 17.95
N LYS A 146 8.08 5.57 18.46
CA LYS A 146 7.77 4.34 19.17
C LYS A 146 7.09 4.67 20.52
N ILE A 147 5.97 4.02 20.77
CA ILE A 147 5.18 4.22 22.00
C ILE A 147 5.28 3.00 22.92
N ARG A 148 5.50 1.81 22.36
CA ARG A 148 5.50 0.56 23.08
C ARG A 148 6.73 -0.28 22.75
N GLU A 149 7.30 -0.93 23.77
CA GLU A 149 8.33 -1.94 23.61
C GLU A 149 7.69 -3.30 23.26
N ILE A 150 8.21 -3.94 22.21
CA ILE A 150 7.78 -5.27 21.76
C ILE A 150 8.97 -5.98 21.11
N GLU A 151 9.00 -7.31 21.20
CA GLU A 151 10.06 -8.14 20.63
C GLU A 151 9.85 -8.48 19.13
N LEU A 152 8.81 -7.91 18.48
CA LEU A 152 8.58 -8.12 17.06
C LEU A 152 9.49 -7.21 16.22
N LEU A 153 9.98 -7.76 15.11
CA LEU A 153 10.74 -7.03 14.11
C LEU A 153 9.87 -5.97 13.42
N SER A 154 10.51 -4.94 12.87
CA SER A 154 9.83 -4.06 11.91
C SER A 154 9.75 -4.72 10.53
N THR A 155 8.85 -4.26 9.68
CA THR A 155 8.82 -4.69 8.27
C THR A 155 10.15 -4.40 7.58
N GLN A 156 10.81 -3.29 7.92
CA GLN A 156 12.10 -2.92 7.37
C GLN A 156 13.19 -3.95 7.74
N ASP A 157 13.23 -4.40 9.00
CA ASP A 157 14.20 -5.41 9.44
C ASP A 157 13.99 -6.72 8.68
N VAL A 158 12.74 -7.16 8.52
CA VAL A 158 12.40 -8.36 7.75
C VAL A 158 12.85 -8.21 6.30
N MET A 159 12.60 -7.09 5.65
CA MET A 159 13.01 -6.86 4.26
C MET A 159 14.53 -6.79 4.11
N ASN A 160 15.24 -6.20 5.07
CA ASN A 160 16.71 -6.19 5.07
C ASN A 160 17.27 -7.60 5.19
N MET A 161 16.76 -8.42 6.12
CA MET A 161 17.17 -9.83 6.26
C MET A 161 16.93 -10.62 4.97
N LEU A 162 15.79 -10.41 4.30
CA LEU A 162 15.49 -11.07 3.03
C LEU A 162 16.47 -10.66 1.93
N SER A 163 16.87 -9.38 1.88
CA SER A 163 17.83 -8.89 0.87
C SER A 163 19.27 -9.39 1.11
N GLU A 164 19.63 -9.72 2.34
CA GLU A 164 20.94 -10.29 2.67
C GLU A 164 21.08 -11.74 2.19
N VAL A 165 19.98 -12.48 2.15
CA VAL A 165 19.97 -13.88 1.67
C VAL A 165 20.26 -13.97 0.17
N ASP A 166 19.85 -12.98 -0.62
CA ASP A 166 20.11 -12.95 -2.07
C ASP A 166 21.58 -12.66 -2.42
N ASN A 167 22.40 -12.29 -1.44
CA ASN A 167 23.84 -12.03 -1.62
C ASN A 167 24.73 -13.22 -1.19
N LEU A 168 24.16 -14.37 -0.82
CA LEU A 168 24.85 -15.62 -0.49
C LEU A 168 24.81 -16.60 -1.68
#